data_4c2658afbb4ae5cb5b786f9da121ecc7
#
_entry.id   4c2658afbb4ae5cb5b786f9da121ecc7
#
_cell.length_a   1.000
_cell.length_b   1.000
_cell.length_c   1.000
_cell.angle_alpha   90.00
_cell.angle_beta   90.00
_cell.angle_gamma   90.00
#
_symmetry.space_group_name_H-M   'P 1'
#
loop_
_entity.id
_entity.type
_entity.pdbx_description
1 polymer ?
#
loop_
_entity_poly.entity_id
_entity_poly.type
_entity_poly.pdbx_seq_one_letter_code
_entity_poly.pdbx_strand_id
1 'polypeptide(L)'
;MSKFAAMSDHELAELYEQGVDKAFDVLLERNQEALYAYVMRLTQDVEQANDVFQETFMKAIVCIRSHQYRATGKFSAWLMRIAHNLVIDAVRNSKIMPQCDGDMQSNVLYNNVRLSQECCEDDMLRRADVATLSKMIGMLPPVQQEIVHLRFYEDLSFKEIAQITNVSINTALGRMRYATMNLRKMIMDNSLEL
;
A
#
# COMPACT_ATOMS: atom_id res chain seq x y z
N MET A 1 -9.12 -26.94 12.85
CA MET A 1 -8.26 -25.81 12.45
C MET A 1 -7.42 -26.24 11.26
N SER A 2 -7.44 -25.51 10.17
CA SER A 2 -6.71 -25.87 8.95
C SER A 2 -5.20 -25.94 9.25
N LYS A 3 -4.53 -27.00 8.81
CA LYS A 3 -3.05 -27.17 8.93
C LYS A 3 -2.29 -25.95 8.38
N PHE A 4 -2.89 -25.22 7.46
CA PHE A 4 -2.32 -24.03 6.82
C PHE A 4 -2.37 -22.76 7.69
N ALA A 5 -3.24 -22.71 8.72
CA ALA A 5 -3.41 -21.49 9.54
C ALA A 5 -2.16 -21.11 10.35
N ALA A 6 -1.32 -22.07 10.70
CA ALA A 6 -0.09 -21.85 11.47
C ALA A 6 1.17 -21.65 10.59
N MET A 7 1.05 -21.82 9.27
CA MET A 7 2.18 -21.71 8.34
C MET A 7 2.44 -20.26 7.96
N SER A 8 3.69 -19.93 7.72
CA SER A 8 4.08 -18.62 7.16
C SER A 8 3.62 -18.52 5.70
N ASP A 9 3.47 -17.28 5.23
CA ASP A 9 3.11 -17.02 3.82
C ASP A 9 4.13 -17.59 2.84
N HIS A 10 5.36 -17.72 3.29
CA HIS A 10 6.44 -18.30 2.51
C HIS A 10 6.27 -19.80 2.31
N GLU A 11 6.01 -20.53 3.40
CA GLU A 11 5.73 -21.97 3.34
C GLU A 11 4.46 -22.28 2.52
N LEU A 12 3.47 -21.39 2.61
CA LEU A 12 2.25 -21.49 1.79
C LEU A 12 2.55 -21.28 0.30
N ALA A 13 3.42 -20.32 -0.05
CA ALA A 13 3.83 -20.10 -1.43
C ALA A 13 4.60 -21.31 -2.00
N GLU A 14 5.50 -21.90 -1.21
CA GLU A 14 6.21 -23.12 -1.60
C GLU A 14 5.26 -24.33 -1.81
N LEU A 15 4.27 -24.49 -0.93
CA LEU A 15 3.25 -25.53 -1.10
C LEU A 15 2.41 -25.32 -2.36
N TYR A 16 2.06 -24.07 -2.66
CA TYR A 16 1.34 -23.73 -3.88
C TYR A 16 2.17 -24.00 -5.14
N GLU A 17 3.46 -23.72 -5.10
CA GLU A 17 4.42 -24.04 -6.15
C GLU A 17 4.49 -25.58 -6.40
N GLN A 18 4.36 -26.38 -5.34
CA GLN A 18 4.28 -27.85 -5.40
C GLN A 18 2.91 -28.38 -5.84
N GLY A 19 1.93 -27.52 -6.14
CA GLY A 19 0.61 -27.92 -6.65
C GLY A 19 -0.50 -28.02 -5.60
N VAL A 20 -0.29 -27.53 -4.37
CA VAL A 20 -1.31 -27.51 -3.31
C VAL A 20 -2.15 -26.23 -3.43
N ASP A 21 -3.22 -26.26 -4.24
CA ASP A 21 -4.06 -25.08 -4.53
C ASP A 21 -4.64 -24.42 -3.27
N LYS A 22 -5.04 -25.19 -2.27
CA LYS A 22 -5.56 -24.67 -0.99
C LYS A 22 -4.58 -23.77 -0.23
N ALA A 23 -3.28 -23.87 -0.48
CA ALA A 23 -2.30 -22.98 0.14
C ALA A 23 -2.43 -21.55 -0.41
N PHE A 24 -2.79 -21.40 -1.69
CA PHE A 24 -3.03 -20.09 -2.28
C PHE A 24 -4.31 -19.43 -1.76
N ASP A 25 -5.37 -20.21 -1.50
CA ASP A 25 -6.60 -19.65 -0.92
C ASP A 25 -6.30 -18.96 0.42
N VAL A 26 -5.44 -19.56 1.24
CA VAL A 26 -5.02 -18.96 2.53
C VAL A 26 -4.14 -17.73 2.34
N LEU A 27 -3.24 -17.75 1.35
CA LEU A 27 -2.44 -16.57 1.00
C LEU A 27 -3.33 -15.41 0.53
N LEU A 28 -4.33 -15.70 -0.30
CA LEU A 28 -5.31 -14.73 -0.77
C LEU A 28 -6.06 -14.13 0.42
N GLU A 29 -6.66 -14.99 1.28
CA GLU A 29 -7.45 -14.57 2.42
C GLU A 29 -6.67 -13.64 3.37
N ARG A 30 -5.40 -13.91 3.61
CA ARG A 30 -4.55 -13.11 4.49
C ARG A 30 -4.14 -11.76 3.93
N ASN A 31 -3.96 -11.68 2.62
CA ASN A 31 -3.33 -10.50 2.00
C ASN A 31 -4.32 -9.63 1.21
N GLN A 32 -5.56 -10.12 0.93
CA GLN A 32 -6.51 -9.43 0.07
C GLN A 32 -6.93 -8.06 0.62
N GLU A 33 -7.20 -7.95 1.92
CA GLU A 33 -7.68 -6.71 2.53
C GLU A 33 -6.61 -5.62 2.49
N ALA A 34 -5.39 -5.94 2.93
CA ALA A 34 -4.26 -5.01 2.92
C ALA A 34 -3.89 -4.59 1.48
N LEU A 35 -3.85 -5.54 0.55
CA LEU A 35 -3.57 -5.26 -0.85
C LEU A 35 -4.64 -4.37 -1.47
N TYR A 36 -5.93 -4.68 -1.24
CA TYR A 36 -7.03 -3.89 -1.79
C TYR A 36 -7.04 -2.46 -1.24
N ALA A 37 -6.84 -2.29 0.08
CA ALA A 37 -6.72 -0.98 0.71
C ALA A 37 -5.55 -0.16 0.12
N TYR A 38 -4.41 -0.81 -0.13
CA TYR A 38 -3.25 -0.18 -0.77
C TYR A 38 -3.56 0.25 -2.21
N VAL A 39 -4.13 -0.64 -3.02
CA VAL A 39 -4.48 -0.35 -4.41
C VAL A 39 -5.52 0.76 -4.51
N MET A 40 -6.58 0.71 -3.68
CA MET A 40 -7.59 1.77 -3.59
C MET A 40 -7.01 3.13 -3.25
N ARG A 41 -6.00 3.17 -2.38
CA ARG A 41 -5.29 4.41 -2.06
C ARG A 41 -4.50 4.95 -3.25
N LEU A 42 -3.94 4.08 -4.07
CA LEU A 42 -3.16 4.48 -5.25
C LEU A 42 -4.05 4.92 -6.42
N THR A 43 -5.13 4.21 -6.69
CA THR A 43 -5.99 4.45 -7.87
C THR A 43 -7.09 5.48 -7.60
N GLN A 44 -7.64 5.51 -6.39
CA GLN A 44 -8.79 6.31 -5.97
C GLN A 44 -10.04 6.09 -6.83
N ASP A 45 -10.06 5.00 -7.58
CA ASP A 45 -11.12 4.58 -8.46
C ASP A 45 -11.40 3.09 -8.21
N VAL A 46 -12.66 2.74 -7.98
CA VAL A 46 -13.08 1.38 -7.60
C VAL A 46 -12.87 0.41 -8.77
N GLU A 47 -13.17 0.83 -10.01
CA GLU A 47 -13.02 -0.03 -11.19
C GLU A 47 -11.55 -0.32 -11.44
N GLN A 48 -10.72 0.71 -11.47
CA GLN A 48 -9.26 0.53 -11.60
C GLN A 48 -8.67 -0.28 -10.46
N ALA A 49 -9.15 -0.07 -9.22
CA ALA A 49 -8.67 -0.85 -8.08
C ALA A 49 -9.00 -2.34 -8.22
N ASN A 50 -10.21 -2.67 -8.66
CA ASN A 50 -10.60 -4.06 -8.90
C ASN A 50 -9.74 -4.71 -9.98
N ASP A 51 -9.49 -4.00 -11.08
CA ASP A 51 -8.67 -4.50 -12.19
C ASP A 51 -7.23 -4.76 -11.74
N VAL A 52 -6.61 -3.79 -11.09
CA VAL A 52 -5.23 -3.92 -10.56
C VAL A 52 -5.14 -5.02 -9.51
N PHE A 53 -6.14 -5.14 -8.63
CA PHE A 53 -6.19 -6.18 -7.62
C PHE A 53 -6.22 -7.58 -8.26
N GLN A 54 -7.12 -7.80 -9.21
CA GLN A 54 -7.22 -9.08 -9.92
C GLN A 54 -5.94 -9.39 -10.70
N GLU A 55 -5.42 -8.42 -11.45
CA GLU A 55 -4.19 -8.60 -12.23
C GLU A 55 -2.98 -8.89 -11.33
N THR A 56 -2.92 -8.28 -10.13
CA THR A 56 -1.86 -8.54 -9.14
C THR A 56 -1.85 -10.01 -8.73
N PHE A 57 -3.00 -10.59 -8.38
CA PHE A 57 -3.08 -12.00 -8.02
C PHE A 57 -2.84 -12.93 -9.20
N MET A 58 -3.32 -12.58 -10.40
CA MET A 58 -3.01 -13.34 -11.61
C MET A 58 -1.50 -13.40 -11.87
N LYS A 59 -0.80 -12.28 -11.77
CA LYS A 59 0.67 -12.23 -11.89
C LYS A 59 1.36 -13.01 -10.77
N ALA A 60 0.86 -12.92 -9.54
CA ALA A 60 1.38 -13.67 -8.40
C ALA A 60 1.29 -15.18 -8.63
N ILE A 61 0.14 -15.68 -9.08
CA ILE A 61 -0.09 -17.08 -9.45
C ILE A 61 0.94 -17.55 -10.48
N VAL A 62 1.08 -16.80 -11.58
CA VAL A 62 2.02 -17.13 -12.65
C VAL A 62 3.46 -17.14 -12.14
N CYS A 63 3.87 -16.14 -11.36
CA CYS A 63 5.22 -16.05 -10.82
C CYS A 63 5.55 -17.20 -9.85
N ILE A 64 4.61 -17.60 -8.99
CA ILE A 64 4.84 -18.71 -8.05
C ILE A 64 4.93 -20.02 -8.84
N ARG A 65 3.97 -20.30 -9.73
CA ARG A 65 3.94 -21.54 -10.51
C ARG A 65 5.10 -21.70 -11.50
N SER A 66 5.67 -20.59 -11.97
CA SER A 66 6.85 -20.59 -12.84
C SER A 66 8.19 -20.58 -12.09
N HIS A 67 8.20 -20.83 -10.78
CA HIS A 67 9.39 -20.83 -9.93
C HIS A 67 10.17 -19.49 -9.93
N GLN A 68 9.47 -18.37 -10.22
CA GLN A 68 10.08 -17.04 -10.26
C GLN A 68 9.92 -16.28 -8.93
N TYR A 69 9.05 -16.77 -8.05
CA TYR A 69 8.93 -16.20 -6.71
C TYR A 69 10.17 -16.54 -5.87
N ARG A 70 10.77 -15.52 -5.27
CA ARG A 70 11.89 -15.70 -4.33
C ARG A 70 11.52 -15.04 -3.01
N ALA A 71 11.60 -15.79 -1.94
CA ALA A 71 11.34 -15.32 -0.58
C ALA A 71 12.47 -14.44 -0.05
N THR A 72 12.52 -13.21 -0.49
CA THR A 72 13.54 -12.24 -0.07
C THR A 72 13.03 -11.21 0.93
N GLY A 73 11.78 -11.33 1.40
CA GLY A 73 11.11 -10.40 2.30
C GLY A 73 9.69 -10.84 2.62
N LYS A 74 8.85 -9.94 3.14
CA LYS A 74 7.43 -10.24 3.39
C LYS A 74 6.71 -10.52 2.07
N PHE A 75 5.85 -11.52 2.06
CA PHE A 75 5.01 -11.85 0.88
C PHE A 75 4.09 -10.67 0.50
N SER A 76 3.50 -10.00 1.49
CA SER A 76 2.70 -8.80 1.28
C SER A 76 3.47 -7.68 0.55
N ALA A 77 4.74 -7.44 0.93
CA ALA A 77 5.59 -6.46 0.27
C ALA A 77 5.86 -6.80 -1.21
N TRP A 78 6.02 -8.09 -1.51
CA TRP A 78 6.18 -8.56 -2.89
C TRP A 78 4.89 -8.37 -3.70
N LEU A 79 3.72 -8.67 -3.14
CA LEU A 79 2.43 -8.39 -3.79
C LEU A 79 2.22 -6.89 -4.04
N MET A 80 2.49 -6.06 -3.04
CA MET A 80 2.36 -4.59 -3.16
C MET A 80 3.29 -4.03 -4.22
N ARG A 81 4.49 -4.60 -4.40
CA ARG A 81 5.39 -4.21 -5.48
C ARG A 81 4.80 -4.52 -6.86
N ILE A 82 4.14 -5.68 -7.02
CA ILE A 82 3.45 -6.02 -8.28
C ILE A 82 2.34 -5.00 -8.54
N ALA A 83 1.49 -4.74 -7.55
CA ALA A 83 0.39 -3.79 -7.65
C ALA A 83 0.87 -2.37 -7.96
N HIS A 84 1.88 -1.87 -7.25
CA HIS A 84 2.46 -0.54 -7.49
C HIS A 84 2.94 -0.39 -8.94
N ASN A 85 3.67 -1.37 -9.45
CA ASN A 85 4.14 -1.35 -10.84
C ASN A 85 2.96 -1.33 -11.83
N LEU A 86 1.90 -2.11 -11.59
CA LEU A 86 0.70 -2.10 -12.42
C LEU A 86 0.03 -0.72 -12.45
N VAL A 87 -0.13 -0.07 -11.30
CA VAL A 87 -0.69 1.29 -11.22
C VAL A 87 0.18 2.29 -11.98
N ILE A 88 1.50 2.24 -11.79
CA ILE A 88 2.42 3.15 -12.49
C ILE A 88 2.37 2.93 -14.00
N ASP A 89 2.32 1.69 -14.46
CA ASP A 89 2.22 1.37 -15.89
C ASP A 89 0.87 1.82 -16.47
N ALA A 90 -0.24 1.65 -15.75
CA ALA A 90 -1.55 2.17 -16.15
C ALA A 90 -1.53 3.70 -16.30
N VAL A 91 -0.94 4.43 -15.34
CA VAL A 91 -0.79 5.89 -15.41
C VAL A 91 0.11 6.32 -16.57
N ARG A 92 1.18 5.60 -16.86
CA ARG A 92 2.05 5.88 -18.02
C ARG A 92 1.29 5.69 -19.32
N ASN A 93 0.54 4.60 -19.45
CA ASN A 93 -0.23 4.29 -20.65
C ASN A 93 -1.37 5.29 -20.90
N SER A 94 -2.02 5.78 -19.85
CA SER A 94 -3.04 6.83 -19.96
C SER A 94 -2.47 8.18 -20.41
N LYS A 95 -1.21 8.49 -20.11
CA LYS A 95 -0.50 9.69 -20.55
C LYS A 95 0.07 9.60 -21.97
N ILE A 96 0.08 8.41 -22.58
CA ILE A 96 0.55 8.19 -23.97
C ILE A 96 -0.54 8.50 -25.01
N MET A 97 -1.79 8.72 -24.62
CA MET A 97 -2.77 9.34 -25.53
C MET A 97 -2.43 10.84 -25.70
N PRO A 98 -2.31 11.34 -26.94
CA PRO A 98 -1.73 12.66 -27.18
C PRO A 98 -2.67 13.75 -26.73
N GLN A 99 -2.34 14.42 -25.64
CA GLN A 99 -2.75 15.79 -25.38
C GLN A 99 -1.49 16.64 -25.26
N CYS A 100 -1.47 17.67 -26.11
CA CYS A 100 -0.43 18.67 -26.20
C CYS A 100 -0.08 19.33 -24.86
N ASP A 101 1.21 19.58 -24.71
CA ASP A 101 1.89 20.62 -23.95
C ASP A 101 1.50 20.88 -22.48
N GLY A 102 2.46 20.67 -21.62
CA GLY A 102 2.50 21.30 -20.31
C GLY A 102 3.24 20.44 -19.28
N ASP A 103 4.43 20.86 -18.93
CA ASP A 103 5.14 20.44 -17.74
C ASP A 103 4.19 20.19 -16.56
N MET A 104 3.99 18.95 -16.18
CA MET A 104 3.46 18.62 -14.87
C MET A 104 4.17 17.38 -14.31
N GLN A 105 5.17 17.66 -13.50
CA GLN A 105 5.64 16.77 -12.47
C GLN A 105 4.45 16.20 -11.70
N SER A 106 4.30 14.89 -11.78
CA SER A 106 3.65 13.95 -10.85
C SER A 106 2.89 14.56 -9.65
N ASN A 107 1.72 15.15 -9.90
CA ASN A 107 0.83 15.65 -8.86
C ASN A 107 -0.61 15.17 -9.01
N VAL A 108 -0.83 14.02 -9.63
CA VAL A 108 -2.17 13.47 -9.78
C VAL A 108 -2.15 12.08 -9.17
N LEU A 109 -2.71 11.96 -8.02
CA LEU A 109 -3.31 10.73 -7.48
C LEU A 109 -3.35 10.72 -5.95
N TYR A 110 -4.08 11.64 -5.27
CA TYR A 110 -4.38 11.39 -3.84
C TYR A 110 -5.33 12.45 -3.29
N ASN A 111 -6.63 12.20 -3.36
CA ASN A 111 -7.57 12.85 -2.46
C ASN A 111 -8.73 11.91 -2.11
N ASN A 112 -8.93 11.77 -0.80
CA ASN A 112 -10.14 11.33 -0.11
C ASN A 112 -10.57 9.86 -0.17
N VAL A 113 -10.26 9.12 0.89
CA VAL A 113 -11.10 8.02 1.35
C VAL A 113 -11.52 8.33 2.79
N ARG A 114 -12.83 8.48 3.02
CA ARG A 114 -13.45 8.54 4.33
C ARG A 114 -13.50 7.12 4.90
N LEU A 115 -12.87 6.91 6.04
CA LEU A 115 -13.10 5.73 6.87
C LEU A 115 -14.13 6.07 7.92
N SER A 116 -15.27 5.37 7.89
CA SER A 116 -16.28 5.38 8.95
C SER A 116 -15.97 4.30 9.97
N GLN A 117 -16.08 4.60 11.26
CA GLN A 117 -16.17 3.57 12.30
C GLN A 117 -16.81 4.01 13.60
N GLU A 118 -17.51 3.07 14.24
CA GLU A 118 -18.30 3.23 15.47
C GLU A 118 -17.53 2.87 16.75
N CYS A 119 -17.69 3.64 17.73
CA CYS A 119 -18.14 3.68 19.12
C CYS A 119 -17.41 2.98 20.28
N CYS A 120 -16.99 3.79 21.32
CA CYS A 120 -17.27 3.71 22.77
C CYS A 120 -16.47 4.77 23.55
N GLU A 121 -16.96 5.28 24.72
CA GLU A 121 -16.62 6.61 25.26
C GLU A 121 -15.21 6.86 25.78
N ASP A 122 -14.46 5.90 26.27
CA ASP A 122 -13.02 6.06 26.62
C ASP A 122 -12.11 5.98 25.38
N ASP A 123 -12.63 5.42 24.31
CA ASP A 123 -12.10 5.44 22.96
C ASP A 123 -12.37 6.77 22.23
N MET A 124 -13.31 7.59 22.65
CA MET A 124 -13.68 8.82 21.92
C MET A 124 -12.53 9.83 21.84
N LEU A 125 -11.80 10.05 22.93
CA LEU A 125 -10.63 10.95 22.91
C LEU A 125 -9.52 10.39 22.03
N ARG A 126 -9.19 9.11 22.18
CA ARG A 126 -8.19 8.44 21.32
C ARG A 126 -8.64 8.37 19.85
N ARG A 127 -9.92 8.24 19.59
CA ARG A 127 -10.50 8.23 18.23
C ARG A 127 -10.53 9.62 17.60
N ALA A 128 -10.79 10.66 18.37
CA ALA A 128 -10.66 12.04 17.89
C ALA A 128 -9.21 12.34 17.46
N ASP A 129 -8.24 11.90 18.27
CA ASP A 129 -6.81 12.03 17.95
C ASP A 129 -6.42 11.23 16.71
N VAL A 130 -6.91 9.97 16.60
CA VAL A 130 -6.66 9.10 15.43
C VAL A 130 -7.33 9.66 14.18
N ALA A 131 -8.57 10.13 14.27
CA ALA A 131 -9.28 10.75 13.14
C ALA A 131 -8.56 12.03 12.68
N THR A 132 -8.10 12.85 13.62
CA THR A 132 -7.34 14.08 13.36
C THR A 132 -6.00 13.74 12.68
N LEU A 133 -5.28 12.73 13.20
CA LEU A 133 -4.03 12.26 12.61
C LEU A 133 -4.26 11.70 11.19
N SER A 134 -5.32 10.92 10.98
CA SER A 134 -5.68 10.38 9.65
C SER A 134 -5.96 11.52 8.65
N LYS A 135 -6.65 12.58 9.10
CA LYS A 135 -6.90 13.77 8.28
C LYS A 135 -5.58 14.48 7.94
N MET A 136 -4.69 14.64 8.92
CA MET A 136 -3.36 15.24 8.68
C MET A 136 -2.51 14.43 7.73
N ILE A 137 -2.53 13.09 7.85
CA ILE A 137 -1.85 12.20 6.89
C ILE A 137 -2.41 12.41 5.48
N GLY A 138 -3.74 12.56 5.34
CA GLY A 138 -4.38 12.85 4.07
C GLY A 138 -3.99 14.20 3.45
N MET A 139 -3.47 15.15 4.24
CA MET A 139 -2.98 16.44 3.76
C MET A 139 -1.50 16.43 3.32
N LEU A 140 -0.76 15.34 3.59
CA LEU A 140 0.62 15.19 3.15
C LEU A 140 0.70 15.06 1.62
N PRO A 141 1.84 15.43 1.01
CA PRO A 141 2.11 15.07 -0.38
C PRO A 141 1.99 13.55 -0.61
N PRO A 142 1.53 13.12 -1.79
CA PRO A 142 1.24 11.71 -2.10
C PRO A 142 2.35 10.74 -1.75
N VAL A 143 3.57 11.04 -2.16
CA VAL A 143 4.76 10.18 -1.89
C VAL A 143 5.10 10.07 -0.39
N GLN A 144 4.65 11.05 0.43
CA GLN A 144 4.80 11.02 1.88
C GLN A 144 3.67 10.21 2.53
N GLN A 145 2.44 10.31 2.00
CA GLN A 145 1.32 9.49 2.44
C GLN A 145 1.62 8.01 2.22
N GLU A 146 2.11 7.67 1.03
CA GLU A 146 2.45 6.29 0.66
C GLU A 146 3.49 5.69 1.61
N ILE A 147 4.57 6.41 1.90
CA ILE A 147 5.62 5.88 2.76
C ILE A 147 5.16 5.73 4.21
N VAL A 148 4.31 6.63 4.71
CA VAL A 148 3.69 6.52 6.03
C VAL A 148 2.79 5.29 6.08
N HIS A 149 1.97 5.07 5.04
CA HIS A 149 1.11 3.89 4.96
C HIS A 149 1.92 2.60 4.98
N LEU A 150 2.86 2.45 4.06
CA LEU A 150 3.69 1.24 3.95
C LEU A 150 4.49 0.96 5.24
N ARG A 151 4.91 2.00 5.98
CA ARG A 151 5.67 1.84 7.20
C ARG A 151 4.82 1.50 8.41
N PHE A 152 3.68 2.20 8.61
CA PHE A 152 2.91 2.11 9.85
C PHE A 152 1.69 1.19 9.77
N TYR A 153 1.08 1.03 8.61
CA TYR A 153 -0.06 0.14 8.44
C TYR A 153 0.37 -1.26 7.98
N GLU A 154 1.38 -1.34 7.11
CA GLU A 154 1.88 -2.62 6.58
C GLU A 154 3.14 -3.11 7.30
N ASP A 155 3.66 -2.33 8.25
CA ASP A 155 4.86 -2.63 9.04
C ASP A 155 6.05 -3.10 8.17
N LEU A 156 6.27 -2.42 7.02
CA LEU A 156 7.34 -2.75 6.11
C LEU A 156 8.65 -2.05 6.50
N SER A 157 9.77 -2.73 6.25
CA SER A 157 11.10 -2.13 6.39
C SER A 157 11.36 -1.10 5.30
N PHE A 158 12.24 -0.13 5.56
CA PHE A 158 12.64 0.85 4.52
C PHE A 158 13.27 0.21 3.29
N LYS A 159 13.87 -0.97 3.41
CA LYS A 159 14.37 -1.74 2.29
C LYS A 159 13.23 -2.25 1.39
N GLU A 160 12.19 -2.81 1.98
CA GLU A 160 10.99 -3.27 1.25
C GLU A 160 10.24 -2.10 0.62
N ILE A 161 10.05 -1.00 1.36
CA ILE A 161 9.43 0.23 0.85
C ILE A 161 10.20 0.78 -0.36
N ALA A 162 11.52 0.84 -0.27
CA ALA A 162 12.38 1.28 -1.37
C ALA A 162 12.23 0.39 -2.63
N GLN A 163 12.07 -0.93 -2.42
CA GLN A 163 11.82 -1.88 -3.51
C GLN A 163 10.42 -1.73 -4.12
N ILE A 164 9.38 -1.46 -3.30
CA ILE A 164 8.02 -1.23 -3.78
C ILE A 164 7.96 0.04 -4.62
N THR A 165 8.46 1.15 -4.06
CA THR A 165 8.35 2.48 -4.67
C THR A 165 9.45 2.79 -5.70
N ASN A 166 10.30 1.81 -6.02
CA ASN A 166 11.41 1.92 -6.98
C ASN A 166 12.36 3.11 -6.71
N VAL A 167 12.69 3.36 -5.45
CA VAL A 167 13.61 4.42 -5.03
C VAL A 167 14.78 3.86 -4.21
N SER A 168 15.78 4.70 -3.93
CA SER A 168 16.84 4.31 -2.99
C SER A 168 16.34 4.29 -1.54
N ILE A 169 16.96 3.47 -0.69
CA ILE A 169 16.66 3.44 0.76
C ILE A 169 16.83 4.83 1.38
N ASN A 170 17.84 5.58 0.96
CA ASN A 170 18.06 6.95 1.44
C ASN A 170 16.92 7.89 1.02
N THR A 171 16.38 7.72 -0.18
CA THR A 171 15.21 8.48 -0.65
C THR A 171 13.98 8.14 0.19
N ALA A 172 13.74 6.85 0.47
CA ALA A 172 12.65 6.43 1.34
C ALA A 172 12.78 7.01 2.75
N LEU A 173 13.95 6.95 3.37
CA LEU A 173 14.23 7.58 4.65
C LEU A 173 14.01 9.10 4.62
N GLY A 174 14.45 9.77 3.56
CA GLY A 174 14.23 11.20 3.36
C GLY A 174 12.75 11.54 3.28
N ARG A 175 11.96 10.81 2.49
CA ARG A 175 10.50 10.99 2.40
C ARG A 175 9.82 10.84 3.76
N MET A 176 10.19 9.82 4.55
CA MET A 176 9.66 9.60 5.89
C MET A 176 10.02 10.76 6.82
N ARG A 177 11.28 11.23 6.78
CA ARG A 177 11.70 12.39 7.58
C ARG A 177 10.87 13.64 7.26
N TYR A 178 10.66 13.93 5.98
CA TYR A 178 9.82 15.07 5.55
C TYR A 178 8.35 14.88 5.95
N ALA A 179 7.80 13.67 5.82
CA ALA A 179 6.45 13.37 6.29
C ALA A 179 6.30 13.69 7.79
N THR A 180 7.25 13.21 8.61
CA THR A 180 7.24 13.47 10.06
C THR A 180 7.38 14.96 10.40
N MET A 181 8.21 15.70 9.66
CA MET A 181 8.36 17.15 9.84
C MET A 181 7.05 17.89 9.50
N ASN A 182 6.41 17.54 8.39
CA ASN A 182 5.15 18.15 7.98
C ASN A 182 4.02 17.84 8.97
N LEU A 183 3.91 16.59 9.45
CA LEU A 183 2.94 16.23 10.48
C LEU A 183 3.17 17.00 11.78
N ARG A 184 4.42 17.12 12.24
CA ARG A 184 4.74 17.91 13.44
C ARG A 184 4.34 19.39 13.28
N LYS A 185 4.59 19.97 12.11
CA LYS A 185 4.17 21.33 11.80
C LYS A 185 2.66 21.48 11.88
N MET A 186 1.90 20.59 11.23
CA MET A 186 0.43 20.60 11.27
C MET A 186 -0.12 20.46 12.69
N ILE A 187 0.50 19.63 13.54
CA ILE A 187 0.12 19.48 14.95
C ILE A 187 0.36 20.77 15.73
N MET A 188 1.50 21.44 15.51
CA MET A 188 1.81 22.72 16.17
C MET A 188 0.85 23.81 15.72
N ASP A 189 0.57 23.90 14.43
CA ASP A 189 -0.34 24.92 13.87
C ASP A 189 -1.76 24.71 14.41
N ASN A 190 -2.26 23.48 14.50
CA ASN A 190 -3.58 23.16 15.09
C ASN A 190 -3.63 23.35 16.62
N SER A 191 -2.50 23.23 17.33
CA SER A 191 -2.44 23.46 18.78
C SER A 191 -2.43 24.94 19.16
N LEU A 192 -2.19 25.82 18.19
CA LEU A 192 -2.24 27.28 18.37
C LEU A 192 -3.63 27.89 18.10
N GLU A 193 -4.56 27.10 17.54
CA GLU A 193 -5.96 27.50 17.29
C GLU A 193 -6.93 27.10 18.43
N LEU A 194 -6.42 26.46 19.50
CA LEU A 194 -7.15 26.11 20.73
C LEU A 194 -6.70 27.01 21.89
#